data_13623103aadb6a0ccc8481f5ea7260cb
#
_entry.id   13623103aadb6a0ccc8481f5ea7260cb
#
_cell.length_a   1.000
_cell.length_b   1.000
_cell.length_c   1.000
_cell.angle_alpha   90.00
_cell.angle_beta   90.00
_cell.angle_gamma   90.00
#
_symmetry.space_group_name_H-M   'P 1'
#
loop_
_entity.id
_entity.type
_entity.pdbx_description
1 polymer ?
#
loop_
_entity_poly.entity_id
_entity_poly.type
_entity_poly.pdbx_seq_one_letter_code
_entity_poly.pdbx_strand_id
1 'polypeptide(L)'
;MARLYNCIFMRCLKTIILTFFAFICLTINAQQNSKTFVHIEHADYQIYDESFGKDIERLIGNVALRQDSAYFYSDSAHFNEKTRYFDGYGHVHIVVNDTTEIFSDKCKYSGDIKFAELFDNVILKDDSTVLKTNYMTYDRNQHLATYPRHGSITRNDKNLVSRKGYYRDDIQVAYFRKDVVVTTPKSRMITDTLVYKIKEEKMYFYGPTTIYYEDNVLQGNYGWYDAKNDVAYVDRGATLSNKGYSITSDTMFYDKKADYAKAMSNVFIEDTVNKAIVEGNFAEMWKKLGKSYVTDSVRARYFAEKDTLYLHSDTLFFFMDTATQKAERMLAYYNVRFFRKDIQGKCDSLNYYVNDSCAKMRRDPIIWAENSQLRGDSINIVIANKSIDTVLLYPNGFIIQKDTIEGFNQIKGKVMIAYFKDNELDHVYDDGNAETVYWLREEDGSMIGINVSQSVAMDIKIEKNQIVRIKYFKKTNETLYPKEKMKPGMEFLKDFEWLDELRPVDPNDIFRKAKKTEQDSGKSRRRGRRK
;
A
#
# COMPACT_ATOMS: atom_id res chain seq x y z
N MET A 1 31.04 -38.48 40.95
CA MET A 1 30.52 -39.26 39.80
C MET A 1 30.16 -38.46 38.56
N ALA A 2 29.70 -37.19 38.65
CA ALA A 2 29.31 -36.40 37.48
C ALA A 2 30.44 -35.94 36.54
N ARG A 3 31.71 -35.87 36.98
CA ARG A 3 32.85 -35.47 36.13
C ARG A 3 33.41 -36.60 35.24
N LEU A 4 33.18 -37.87 35.62
CA LEU A 4 33.60 -39.00 34.76
C LEU A 4 32.64 -39.25 33.62
N TYR A 5 31.35 -39.02 33.80
CA TYR A 5 30.35 -39.18 32.74
C TYR A 5 30.49 -38.17 31.60
N ASN A 6 30.85 -36.91 31.90
CA ASN A 6 31.06 -35.89 30.84
C ASN A 6 32.33 -36.14 30.00
N CYS A 7 33.37 -36.81 30.57
CA CYS A 7 34.61 -37.08 29.84
C CYS A 7 34.44 -38.26 28.82
N ILE A 8 33.64 -39.26 29.21
CA ILE A 8 33.35 -40.42 28.34
C ILE A 8 32.36 -39.99 27.21
N PHE A 9 31.34 -39.18 27.54
CA PHE A 9 30.38 -38.69 26.54
C PHE A 9 31.02 -37.76 25.47
N MET A 10 31.96 -36.89 25.89
CA MET A 10 32.70 -36.01 24.99
C MET A 10 33.70 -36.80 24.10
N ARG A 11 34.26 -37.91 24.59
CA ARG A 11 35.17 -38.79 23.78
C ARG A 11 34.36 -39.62 22.78
N CYS A 12 33.21 -40.18 23.16
CA CYS A 12 32.32 -40.88 22.22
C CYS A 12 31.72 -39.94 21.14
N LEU A 13 31.36 -38.68 21.49
CA LEU A 13 30.83 -37.71 20.54
C LEU A 13 31.90 -37.27 19.52
N LYS A 14 33.17 -37.09 19.96
CA LYS A 14 34.30 -36.79 19.06
C LYS A 14 34.64 -37.95 18.09
N THR A 15 34.58 -39.21 18.56
CA THR A 15 34.77 -40.37 17.70
C THR A 15 33.63 -40.54 16.70
N ILE A 16 32.38 -40.32 17.10
CA ILE A 16 31.20 -40.36 16.20
C ILE A 16 31.29 -39.24 15.14
N ILE A 17 31.68 -38.03 15.51
CA ILE A 17 31.86 -36.91 14.57
C ILE A 17 33.02 -37.18 13.62
N LEU A 18 34.12 -37.77 14.09
CA LEU A 18 35.27 -38.10 13.23
C LEU A 18 34.95 -39.24 12.26
N THR A 19 34.18 -40.25 12.67
CA THR A 19 33.73 -41.35 11.80
C THR A 19 32.67 -40.87 10.81
N PHE A 20 31.80 -39.95 11.20
CA PHE A 20 30.81 -39.33 10.28
C PHE A 20 31.50 -38.45 9.21
N PHE A 21 32.54 -37.70 9.60
CA PHE A 21 33.33 -36.90 8.65
C PHE A 21 34.17 -37.79 7.71
N ALA A 22 34.73 -38.92 8.20
CA ALA A 22 35.43 -39.89 7.37
C ALA A 22 34.48 -40.60 6.41
N PHE A 23 33.23 -40.86 6.78
CA PHE A 23 32.21 -41.45 5.92
C PHE A 23 31.71 -40.46 4.86
N ILE A 24 31.63 -39.17 5.16
CA ILE A 24 31.30 -38.10 4.19
C ILE A 24 32.46 -37.93 3.18
N CYS A 25 33.72 -38.05 3.58
CA CYS A 25 34.85 -38.01 2.66
C CYS A 25 34.95 -39.22 1.73
N LEU A 26 34.36 -40.35 2.10
CA LEU A 26 34.36 -41.57 1.24
C LEU A 26 33.19 -41.60 0.23
N THR A 27 32.18 -40.69 0.39
CA THR A 27 31.08 -40.54 -0.57
C THR A 27 31.26 -39.39 -1.57
N ILE A 28 32.39 -38.71 -1.55
CA ILE A 28 32.84 -37.94 -2.72
C ILE A 28 33.33 -38.95 -3.76
N ASN A 29 32.39 -39.72 -4.32
CA ASN A 29 32.58 -40.24 -5.64
C ASN A 29 32.77 -39.03 -6.53
N ALA A 30 34.01 -38.71 -6.87
CA ALA A 30 34.28 -37.93 -8.04
C ALA A 30 33.43 -38.57 -9.15
N GLN A 31 32.39 -37.87 -9.57
CA GLN A 31 31.64 -38.23 -10.76
C GLN A 31 32.71 -38.18 -11.88
N GLN A 32 33.35 -39.30 -12.14
CA GLN A 32 34.25 -39.45 -13.25
C GLN A 32 33.36 -39.22 -14.47
N ASN A 33 33.38 -37.99 -15.00
CA ASN A 33 32.77 -37.70 -16.28
C ASN A 33 33.40 -38.67 -17.28
N SER A 34 32.72 -39.76 -17.55
CA SER A 34 33.13 -40.69 -18.60
C SER A 34 33.14 -39.88 -19.89
N LYS A 35 34.32 -39.63 -20.42
CA LYS A 35 34.48 -38.91 -21.69
C LYS A 35 33.76 -39.71 -22.74
N THR A 36 32.59 -39.30 -23.16
CA THR A 36 31.83 -39.94 -24.23
C THR A 36 32.33 -39.43 -25.58
N PHE A 37 32.39 -40.33 -26.57
CA PHE A 37 32.84 -40.00 -27.91
C PHE A 37 31.76 -39.24 -28.68
N VAL A 38 32.20 -38.38 -29.62
CA VAL A 38 31.34 -37.83 -30.66
C VAL A 38 31.39 -38.77 -31.84
N HIS A 39 30.26 -39.31 -32.27
CA HIS A 39 30.13 -40.23 -33.39
C HIS A 39 29.66 -39.48 -34.62
N ILE A 40 30.27 -39.82 -35.78
CA ILE A 40 29.76 -39.40 -37.08
C ILE A 40 28.66 -40.38 -37.46
N GLU A 41 27.41 -39.94 -37.49
CA GLU A 41 26.27 -40.77 -37.88
C GLU A 41 26.05 -40.70 -39.43
N HIS A 42 26.30 -39.52 -40.02
CA HIS A 42 26.18 -39.32 -41.47
C HIS A 42 27.00 -38.13 -41.95
N ALA A 43 27.53 -38.22 -43.17
CA ALA A 43 28.01 -37.14 -44.02
C ALA A 43 28.02 -37.67 -45.47
N ASP A 44 27.67 -36.83 -46.45
CA ASP A 44 27.74 -37.25 -47.88
C ASP A 44 29.20 -37.45 -48.34
N TYR A 45 30.12 -36.59 -47.82
CA TYR A 45 31.55 -36.71 -48.08
C TYR A 45 32.33 -36.46 -46.78
N GLN A 46 33.40 -37.27 -46.60
CA GLN A 46 34.38 -37.14 -45.52
C GLN A 46 35.75 -36.98 -46.17
N ILE A 47 36.43 -35.88 -45.91
CA ILE A 47 37.71 -35.52 -46.52
C ILE A 47 38.70 -35.27 -45.40
N TYR A 48 39.82 -36.03 -45.44
CA TYR A 48 41.00 -35.79 -44.63
C TYR A 48 42.05 -35.09 -45.47
N ASP A 49 42.49 -33.88 -45.09
CA ASP A 49 43.50 -33.09 -45.77
C ASP A 49 44.34 -32.33 -44.75
N GLU A 50 45.64 -32.66 -44.60
CA GLU A 50 46.53 -32.02 -43.63
C GLU A 50 46.66 -30.49 -43.81
N SER A 51 46.30 -29.93 -44.98
CA SER A 51 46.33 -28.50 -45.25
C SER A 51 45.33 -27.74 -44.42
N PHE A 52 44.28 -28.38 -43.93
CA PHE A 52 43.24 -27.78 -43.02
C PHE A 52 43.60 -27.88 -41.56
N GLY A 53 44.63 -28.66 -41.22
CA GLY A 53 45.13 -28.90 -39.87
C GLY A 53 45.34 -30.37 -39.57
N LYS A 54 46.30 -30.67 -38.67
CA LYS A 54 46.56 -32.02 -38.26
C LYS A 54 45.35 -32.58 -37.46
N ASP A 55 44.91 -33.78 -37.85
CA ASP A 55 43.82 -34.53 -37.24
C ASP A 55 42.43 -33.86 -37.41
N ILE A 56 42.21 -32.99 -38.44
CA ILE A 56 40.94 -32.39 -38.79
C ILE A 56 40.35 -33.10 -40.01
N GLU A 57 39.12 -33.57 -39.86
CA GLU A 57 38.28 -34.10 -40.93
C GLU A 57 37.24 -33.09 -41.36
N ARG A 58 37.08 -32.93 -42.65
CA ARG A 58 36.02 -32.07 -43.22
C ARG A 58 34.86 -32.96 -43.67
N LEU A 59 33.70 -32.74 -43.04
CA LEU A 59 32.44 -33.40 -43.33
C LEU A 59 31.60 -32.46 -44.19
N ILE A 60 31.03 -32.96 -45.27
CA ILE A 60 30.26 -32.14 -46.23
C ILE A 60 28.96 -32.86 -46.60
N GLY A 61 27.84 -32.12 -46.57
CA GLY A 61 26.51 -32.55 -46.96
C GLY A 61 25.81 -33.40 -45.89
N ASN A 62 24.65 -32.97 -45.48
CA ASN A 62 23.78 -33.66 -44.52
C ASN A 62 24.49 -34.21 -43.29
N VAL A 63 25.41 -33.42 -42.73
CA VAL A 63 26.23 -33.85 -41.60
C VAL A 63 25.34 -34.11 -40.37
N ALA A 64 25.54 -35.32 -39.79
CA ALA A 64 24.89 -35.70 -38.53
C ALA A 64 25.95 -36.26 -37.57
N LEU A 65 26.09 -35.60 -36.42
CA LEU A 65 26.97 -36.03 -35.32
C LEU A 65 26.12 -36.35 -34.10
N ARG A 66 26.58 -37.30 -33.27
CA ARG A 66 25.90 -37.67 -32.03
C ARG A 66 26.87 -37.76 -30.87
N GLN A 67 26.45 -37.22 -29.72
CA GLN A 67 27.11 -37.49 -28.45
C GLN A 67 26.04 -37.75 -27.36
N ASP A 68 26.07 -38.91 -26.76
CA ASP A 68 25.05 -39.40 -25.84
C ASP A 68 23.65 -39.38 -26.50
N SER A 69 22.68 -38.67 -25.90
CA SER A 69 21.35 -38.47 -26.44
C SER A 69 21.23 -37.29 -27.40
N ALA A 70 22.27 -36.44 -27.54
CA ALA A 70 22.17 -35.25 -28.37
C ALA A 70 22.65 -35.51 -29.80
N TYR A 71 21.90 -34.98 -30.75
CA TYR A 71 22.20 -34.99 -32.18
C TYR A 71 22.53 -33.59 -32.67
N PHE A 72 23.52 -33.48 -33.57
CA PHE A 72 23.97 -32.23 -34.17
C PHE A 72 23.94 -32.36 -35.69
N TYR A 73 23.17 -31.52 -36.33
CA TYR A 73 23.01 -31.48 -37.79
C TYR A 73 23.58 -30.17 -38.33
N SER A 74 24.20 -30.21 -39.54
CA SER A 74 24.71 -29.04 -40.26
C SER A 74 24.93 -29.35 -41.74
N ASP A 75 25.09 -28.32 -42.57
CA ASP A 75 25.44 -28.52 -44.00
C ASP A 75 26.88 -29.02 -44.14
N SER A 76 27.81 -28.57 -43.28
CA SER A 76 29.18 -29.03 -43.24
C SER A 76 29.80 -28.90 -41.83
N ALA A 77 30.84 -29.66 -41.55
CA ALA A 77 31.55 -29.54 -40.29
C ALA A 77 33.06 -29.78 -40.43
N HIS A 78 33.86 -29.15 -39.58
CA HIS A 78 35.24 -29.49 -39.35
C HIS A 78 35.31 -30.24 -38.01
N PHE A 79 35.70 -31.53 -38.05
CA PHE A 79 35.68 -32.41 -36.88
C PHE A 79 37.11 -32.88 -36.53
N ASN A 80 37.43 -32.84 -35.25
CA ASN A 80 38.66 -33.40 -34.69
C ASN A 80 38.32 -34.50 -33.69
N GLU A 81 38.52 -35.75 -34.08
CA GLU A 81 38.20 -36.93 -33.28
C GLU A 81 38.97 -36.97 -31.95
N LYS A 82 40.27 -36.58 -31.97
CA LYS A 82 41.14 -36.65 -30.79
C LYS A 82 40.73 -35.70 -29.69
N THR A 83 40.32 -34.49 -30.07
CA THR A 83 39.86 -33.46 -29.12
C THR A 83 38.37 -33.47 -28.96
N ARG A 84 37.64 -34.28 -29.73
CA ARG A 84 36.17 -34.33 -29.75
C ARG A 84 35.53 -32.96 -29.99
N TYR A 85 36.21 -32.13 -30.76
CA TYR A 85 35.81 -30.78 -31.10
C TYR A 85 35.30 -30.71 -32.54
N PHE A 86 34.24 -29.94 -32.78
CA PHE A 86 33.84 -29.64 -34.16
C PHE A 86 33.31 -28.23 -34.32
N ASP A 87 33.49 -27.66 -35.51
CA ASP A 87 32.83 -26.47 -36.00
C ASP A 87 31.79 -26.90 -37.04
N GLY A 88 30.48 -26.63 -36.78
CA GLY A 88 29.39 -26.86 -37.73
C GLY A 88 29.00 -25.55 -38.45
N TYR A 89 28.72 -25.65 -39.73
CA TYR A 89 28.40 -24.53 -40.59
C TYR A 89 27.14 -24.80 -41.42
N GLY A 90 26.27 -23.79 -41.51
CA GLY A 90 25.03 -23.81 -42.30
C GLY A 90 23.95 -24.67 -41.65
N HIS A 91 22.76 -24.10 -41.49
CA HIS A 91 21.54 -24.74 -40.96
C HIS A 91 21.80 -25.64 -39.75
N VAL A 92 22.64 -25.15 -38.82
CA VAL A 92 22.91 -25.90 -37.59
C VAL A 92 21.63 -26.17 -36.83
N HIS A 93 21.37 -27.44 -36.50
CA HIS A 93 20.25 -27.89 -35.69
C HIS A 93 20.75 -28.89 -34.65
N ILE A 94 20.59 -28.57 -33.37
CA ILE A 94 20.98 -29.42 -32.26
C ILE A 94 19.72 -29.90 -31.56
N VAL A 95 19.51 -31.20 -31.48
CA VAL A 95 18.48 -31.84 -30.69
C VAL A 95 19.11 -32.29 -29.37
N VAL A 96 18.80 -31.59 -28.28
CA VAL A 96 19.40 -31.86 -26.96
C VAL A 96 18.67 -32.98 -26.24
N ASN A 97 17.34 -32.93 -26.30
CA ASN A 97 16.42 -33.91 -25.73
C ASN A 97 15.06 -33.81 -26.45
N ASP A 98 14.04 -34.51 -25.96
CA ASP A 98 12.70 -34.58 -26.59
C ASP A 98 11.98 -33.22 -26.65
N THR A 99 12.37 -32.22 -25.87
CA THR A 99 11.73 -30.93 -25.76
C THR A 99 12.62 -29.76 -26.18
N THR A 100 13.96 -29.91 -26.15
CA THR A 100 14.90 -28.81 -26.37
C THR A 100 15.61 -28.95 -27.68
N GLU A 101 15.40 -27.98 -28.57
CA GLU A 101 16.07 -27.86 -29.88
C GLU A 101 16.76 -26.50 -30.01
N ILE A 102 17.94 -26.47 -30.66
CA ILE A 102 18.70 -25.24 -30.89
C ILE A 102 19.03 -25.12 -32.38
N PHE A 103 18.83 -23.93 -32.95
CA PHE A 103 19.13 -23.60 -34.35
C PHE A 103 20.09 -22.40 -34.38
N SER A 104 21.03 -22.42 -35.37
CA SER A 104 21.94 -21.30 -35.62
C SER A 104 22.57 -21.43 -37.01
N ASP A 105 23.27 -20.38 -37.46
CA ASP A 105 24.00 -20.45 -38.72
C ASP A 105 25.38 -21.13 -38.54
N LYS A 106 25.96 -21.05 -37.33
CA LYS A 106 27.25 -21.65 -36.98
C LYS A 106 27.26 -22.13 -35.53
N CYS A 107 27.94 -23.25 -35.31
CA CYS A 107 28.19 -23.85 -34.00
C CYS A 107 29.67 -24.23 -33.82
N LYS A 108 30.20 -23.99 -32.62
CA LYS A 108 31.43 -24.59 -32.12
C LYS A 108 31.09 -25.48 -30.95
N TYR A 109 31.55 -26.74 -30.98
CA TYR A 109 31.22 -27.68 -29.93
C TYR A 109 32.46 -28.39 -29.38
N SER A 110 32.57 -28.38 -28.06
CA SER A 110 33.58 -29.15 -27.33
C SER A 110 32.93 -30.36 -26.65
N GLY A 111 33.17 -31.56 -27.16
CA GLY A 111 32.60 -32.80 -26.64
C GLY A 111 33.17 -33.19 -25.26
N ASP A 112 34.41 -32.78 -24.94
CA ASP A 112 35.03 -33.07 -23.65
C ASP A 112 34.29 -32.42 -22.46
N ILE A 113 33.80 -31.19 -22.66
CA ILE A 113 33.09 -30.43 -21.65
C ILE A 113 31.60 -30.28 -21.97
N LYS A 114 31.13 -30.83 -23.09
CA LYS A 114 29.73 -30.78 -23.58
C LYS A 114 29.21 -29.37 -23.72
N PHE A 115 30.02 -28.48 -24.28
CA PHE A 115 29.74 -27.04 -24.36
C PHE A 115 29.66 -26.59 -25.82
N ALA A 116 28.59 -25.87 -26.15
CA ALA A 116 28.35 -25.28 -27.46
C ALA A 116 28.44 -23.74 -27.41
N GLU A 117 29.09 -23.16 -28.42
CA GLU A 117 28.98 -21.75 -28.78
C GLU A 117 28.23 -21.62 -30.10
N LEU A 118 27.18 -20.83 -30.13
CA LEU A 118 26.26 -20.68 -31.27
C LEU A 118 26.28 -19.24 -31.75
N PHE A 119 26.33 -19.07 -33.05
CA PHE A 119 26.52 -17.77 -33.69
C PHE A 119 25.48 -17.60 -34.79
N ASP A 120 24.95 -16.37 -34.86
CA ASP A 120 24.05 -15.85 -35.86
C ASP A 120 22.70 -16.59 -35.92
N ASN A 121 21.62 -15.81 -35.88
CA ASN A 121 20.23 -16.28 -35.93
C ASN A 121 19.91 -17.40 -34.91
N VAL A 122 20.51 -17.34 -33.73
CA VAL A 122 20.35 -18.39 -32.70
C VAL A 122 18.94 -18.43 -32.17
N ILE A 123 18.30 -19.59 -32.21
CA ILE A 123 16.96 -19.86 -31.68
C ILE A 123 17.05 -21.13 -30.82
N LEU A 124 16.70 -21.01 -29.52
CA LEU A 124 16.46 -22.16 -28.66
C LEU A 124 14.95 -22.32 -28.48
N LYS A 125 14.43 -23.48 -28.73
CA LYS A 125 13.06 -23.88 -28.48
C LYS A 125 13.01 -24.91 -27.38
N ASP A 126 12.16 -24.69 -26.37
CA ASP A 126 11.93 -25.64 -25.28
C ASP A 126 10.43 -25.57 -24.92
N ASP A 127 9.71 -26.60 -25.27
CA ASP A 127 8.23 -26.63 -25.19
C ASP A 127 7.63 -25.39 -25.91
N SER A 128 6.87 -24.60 -25.19
CA SER A 128 6.25 -23.34 -25.70
C SER A 128 7.16 -22.10 -25.53
N THR A 129 8.39 -22.28 -25.05
CA THR A 129 9.36 -21.19 -24.84
C THR A 129 10.31 -21.08 -26.03
N VAL A 130 10.47 -19.87 -26.56
CA VAL A 130 11.38 -19.57 -27.65
C VAL A 130 12.34 -18.46 -27.24
N LEU A 131 13.64 -18.79 -27.14
CA LEU A 131 14.71 -17.81 -26.94
C LEU A 131 15.34 -17.46 -28.29
N LYS A 132 15.55 -16.17 -28.57
CA LYS A 132 16.22 -15.67 -29.78
C LYS A 132 17.34 -14.71 -29.41
N THR A 133 18.51 -14.89 -30.08
CA THR A 133 19.68 -14.01 -29.93
C THR A 133 20.61 -14.18 -31.12
N ASN A 134 21.67 -13.37 -31.24
CA ASN A 134 22.70 -13.55 -32.28
C ASN A 134 23.90 -14.34 -31.78
N TYR A 135 24.08 -14.49 -30.47
CA TYR A 135 25.13 -15.29 -29.88
C TYR A 135 24.65 -15.93 -28.58
N MET A 136 24.90 -17.21 -28.41
CA MET A 136 24.53 -17.97 -27.24
C MET A 136 25.59 -19.04 -26.94
N THR A 137 25.84 -19.30 -25.67
CA THR A 137 26.51 -20.48 -25.19
C THR A 137 25.51 -21.44 -24.58
N TYR A 138 25.74 -22.74 -24.75
CA TYR A 138 24.91 -23.78 -24.14
C TYR A 138 25.79 -24.85 -23.47
N ASP A 139 25.71 -24.93 -22.15
CA ASP A 139 26.34 -25.95 -21.33
C ASP A 139 25.36 -27.11 -21.10
N ARG A 140 25.58 -28.24 -21.76
CA ARG A 140 24.72 -29.43 -21.67
C ARG A 140 24.79 -30.09 -20.28
N ASN A 141 25.91 -29.98 -19.56
CA ASN A 141 26.02 -30.55 -18.22
C ASN A 141 25.23 -29.76 -17.17
N GLN A 142 25.11 -28.44 -17.36
CA GLN A 142 24.37 -27.54 -16.48
C GLN A 142 22.97 -27.23 -16.97
N HIS A 143 22.60 -27.70 -18.15
CA HIS A 143 21.33 -27.33 -18.81
C HIS A 143 21.16 -25.82 -18.90
N LEU A 144 22.22 -25.08 -19.27
CA LEU A 144 22.31 -23.65 -19.17
C LEU A 144 22.59 -22.99 -20.51
N ALA A 145 21.61 -22.27 -21.05
CA ALA A 145 21.78 -21.34 -22.15
C ALA A 145 22.13 -19.96 -21.63
N THR A 146 23.12 -19.29 -22.24
CA THR A 146 23.54 -17.94 -21.84
C THR A 146 23.71 -17.06 -23.07
N TYR A 147 23.07 -15.87 -23.06
CA TYR A 147 23.33 -14.84 -24.05
C TYR A 147 23.86 -13.56 -23.37
N PRO A 148 25.05 -13.07 -23.74
CA PRO A 148 25.68 -11.90 -23.11
C PRO A 148 25.28 -10.56 -23.73
N ARG A 149 24.64 -10.58 -24.91
CA ARG A 149 24.29 -9.38 -25.68
C ARG A 149 22.92 -9.56 -26.34
N HIS A 150 21.93 -8.79 -25.91
CA HIS A 150 20.59 -8.76 -26.45
C HIS A 150 19.97 -10.13 -26.80
N GLY A 151 18.92 -10.44 -26.13
CA GLY A 151 18.11 -11.61 -26.41
C GLY A 151 16.68 -11.40 -26.00
N SER A 152 15.81 -12.24 -26.53
CA SER A 152 14.39 -12.26 -26.17
C SER A 152 13.94 -13.66 -25.84
N ILE A 153 13.03 -13.77 -24.85
CA ILE A 153 12.29 -15.00 -24.60
C ILE A 153 10.82 -14.70 -24.80
N THR A 154 10.19 -15.49 -25.67
CA THR A 154 8.76 -15.43 -25.93
C THR A 154 8.10 -16.71 -25.43
N ARG A 155 6.99 -16.57 -24.71
CA ARG A 155 6.12 -17.69 -24.29
C ARG A 155 4.67 -17.23 -24.30
N ASN A 156 3.83 -17.91 -25.06
CA ASN A 156 2.45 -17.53 -25.29
C ASN A 156 2.36 -16.05 -25.75
N ASP A 157 1.65 -15.22 -24.99
CA ASP A 157 1.46 -13.79 -25.23
C ASP A 157 2.46 -12.87 -24.52
N LYS A 158 3.49 -13.46 -23.85
CA LYS A 158 4.51 -12.72 -23.10
C LYS A 158 5.81 -12.65 -23.90
N ASN A 159 6.35 -11.45 -24.04
CA ASN A 159 7.66 -11.20 -24.63
C ASN A 159 8.56 -10.51 -23.62
N LEU A 160 9.72 -11.11 -23.34
CA LEU A 160 10.73 -10.62 -22.41
C LEU A 160 12.00 -10.33 -23.21
N VAL A 161 12.51 -9.11 -23.08
CA VAL A 161 13.74 -8.66 -23.76
C VAL A 161 14.72 -8.18 -22.70
N SER A 162 16.01 -8.50 -22.87
CA SER A 162 17.06 -7.97 -21.99
C SER A 162 18.41 -7.90 -22.70
N ARG A 163 19.36 -7.19 -22.08
CA ARG A 163 20.74 -7.16 -22.59
C ARG A 163 21.48 -8.46 -22.32
N LYS A 164 21.25 -9.11 -21.17
CA LYS A 164 21.86 -10.39 -20.78
C LYS A 164 20.81 -11.32 -20.22
N GLY A 165 20.92 -12.61 -20.53
CA GLY A 165 20.02 -13.60 -19.97
C GLY A 165 20.65 -14.96 -19.82
N TYR A 166 20.05 -15.74 -18.93
CA TYR A 166 20.39 -17.11 -18.60
C TYR A 166 19.11 -17.91 -18.57
N TYR A 167 19.07 -19.05 -19.22
CA TYR A 167 17.94 -19.96 -19.23
C TYR A 167 18.34 -21.35 -18.81
N ARG A 168 17.69 -21.89 -17.79
CA ARG A 168 17.82 -23.27 -17.33
C ARG A 168 16.65 -24.08 -17.86
N ASP A 169 16.90 -24.96 -18.83
CA ASP A 169 15.85 -25.77 -19.49
C ASP A 169 15.32 -26.90 -18.57
N ASP A 170 16.18 -27.49 -17.73
CA ASP A 170 15.83 -28.56 -16.78
C ASP A 170 14.78 -28.15 -15.75
N ILE A 171 14.90 -26.94 -15.22
CA ILE A 171 13.97 -26.37 -14.22
C ILE A 171 13.04 -25.30 -14.79
N GLN A 172 13.20 -24.93 -16.05
CA GLN A 172 12.44 -23.88 -16.74
C GLN A 172 12.44 -22.54 -15.98
N VAL A 173 13.64 -22.04 -15.66
CA VAL A 173 13.84 -20.73 -15.02
C VAL A 173 14.71 -19.86 -15.89
N ALA A 174 14.22 -18.66 -16.20
CA ALA A 174 14.95 -17.63 -16.93
C ALA A 174 15.36 -16.48 -16.02
N TYR A 175 16.60 -16.02 -16.19
CA TYR A 175 17.21 -14.89 -15.49
C TYR A 175 17.55 -13.82 -16.51
N PHE A 176 17.10 -12.59 -16.26
CA PHE A 176 17.33 -11.44 -17.14
C PHE A 176 18.05 -10.34 -16.37
N ARG A 177 19.01 -9.69 -17.03
CA ARG A 177 19.76 -8.57 -16.45
C ARG A 177 19.97 -7.46 -17.45
N LYS A 178 19.87 -6.23 -16.96
CA LYS A 178 20.07 -4.96 -17.68
C LYS A 178 19.01 -4.73 -18.77
N ASP A 179 18.34 -3.62 -18.66
CA ASP A 179 17.35 -3.16 -19.63
C ASP A 179 16.25 -4.20 -19.88
N VAL A 180 15.76 -4.82 -18.80
CA VAL A 180 14.73 -5.86 -18.91
C VAL A 180 13.39 -5.22 -19.17
N VAL A 181 12.75 -5.64 -20.27
CA VAL A 181 11.39 -5.22 -20.63
C VAL A 181 10.53 -6.46 -20.80
N VAL A 182 9.44 -6.53 -20.04
CA VAL A 182 8.39 -7.55 -20.20
C VAL A 182 7.18 -6.89 -20.83
N THR A 183 6.68 -7.44 -21.91
CA THR A 183 5.48 -6.95 -22.60
C THR A 183 4.46 -8.06 -22.64
N THR A 184 3.23 -7.73 -22.23
CA THR A 184 2.02 -8.55 -22.38
C THR A 184 0.95 -7.73 -23.11
N PRO A 185 -0.18 -8.29 -23.53
CA PRO A 185 -1.25 -7.52 -24.17
C PRO A 185 -1.80 -6.35 -23.34
N LYS A 186 -1.67 -6.43 -21.99
CA LYS A 186 -2.27 -5.46 -21.07
C LYS A 186 -1.26 -4.68 -20.23
N SER A 187 0.01 -5.10 -20.21
CA SER A 187 1.01 -4.50 -19.31
C SER A 187 2.39 -4.43 -19.94
N ARG A 188 3.17 -3.48 -19.46
CA ARG A 188 4.59 -3.35 -19.77
C ARG A 188 5.36 -3.12 -18.48
N MET A 189 6.32 -4.02 -18.18
CA MET A 189 7.22 -3.89 -17.05
C MET A 189 8.62 -3.52 -17.54
N ILE A 190 9.27 -2.58 -16.88
CA ILE A 190 10.66 -2.20 -17.09
C ILE A 190 11.37 -2.40 -15.76
N THR A 191 12.46 -3.18 -15.75
CA THR A 191 13.23 -3.48 -14.53
C THR A 191 14.71 -3.70 -14.85
N ASP A 192 15.58 -3.65 -13.84
CA ASP A 192 17.00 -3.96 -14.03
C ASP A 192 17.24 -5.47 -14.09
N THR A 193 16.66 -6.21 -13.19
CA THR A 193 16.86 -7.66 -13.04
C THR A 193 15.53 -8.37 -12.82
N LEU A 194 15.33 -9.48 -13.54
CA LEU A 194 14.14 -10.31 -13.45
C LEU A 194 14.50 -11.79 -13.38
N VAL A 195 13.81 -12.53 -12.52
CA VAL A 195 13.80 -13.99 -12.50
C VAL A 195 12.39 -14.46 -12.85
N TYR A 196 12.25 -15.22 -13.93
CA TYR A 196 10.97 -15.78 -14.36
C TYR A 196 10.97 -17.30 -14.18
N LYS A 197 10.21 -17.77 -13.21
CA LYS A 197 9.92 -19.19 -13.00
C LYS A 197 8.75 -19.59 -13.89
N ILE A 198 9.09 -20.17 -15.03
CA ILE A 198 8.16 -20.38 -16.13
C ILE A 198 7.03 -21.35 -15.76
N LYS A 199 7.34 -22.49 -15.13
CA LYS A 199 6.34 -23.49 -14.67
C LYS A 199 5.36 -22.92 -13.63
N GLU A 200 5.86 -22.04 -12.76
CA GLU A 200 5.07 -21.39 -11.72
C GLU A 200 4.30 -20.17 -12.26
N GLU A 201 4.64 -19.67 -13.45
CA GLU A 201 4.21 -18.40 -14.03
C GLU A 201 4.45 -17.20 -13.10
N LYS A 202 5.56 -17.26 -12.34
CA LYS A 202 5.89 -16.27 -11.32
C LYS A 202 7.16 -15.51 -11.68
N MET A 203 7.07 -14.18 -11.64
CA MET A 203 8.15 -13.24 -11.95
C MET A 203 8.61 -12.55 -10.67
N TYR A 204 9.92 -12.51 -10.42
CA TYR A 204 10.55 -11.77 -9.33
C TYR A 204 11.40 -10.67 -9.94
N PHE A 205 11.20 -9.44 -9.54
CA PHE A 205 11.98 -8.29 -10.02
C PHE A 205 12.83 -7.68 -8.91
N TYR A 206 14.00 -7.17 -9.30
CA TYR A 206 15.02 -6.61 -8.41
C TYR A 206 15.57 -5.32 -9.02
N GLY A 207 15.72 -4.29 -8.19
CA GLY A 207 16.10 -2.94 -8.60
C GLY A 207 14.91 -2.11 -9.06
N PRO A 208 15.15 -0.86 -9.48
CA PRO A 208 14.10 0.06 -9.91
C PRO A 208 13.21 -0.57 -10.97
N THR A 209 11.93 -0.68 -10.66
CA THR A 209 10.93 -1.34 -11.51
C THR A 209 9.74 -0.43 -11.70
N THR A 210 9.29 -0.30 -12.95
CA THR A 210 8.07 0.39 -13.31
C THR A 210 7.17 -0.53 -14.12
N ILE A 211 5.93 -0.69 -13.69
CA ILE A 211 4.90 -1.51 -14.34
C ILE A 211 3.77 -0.59 -14.78
N TYR A 212 3.56 -0.52 -16.08
CA TYR A 212 2.44 0.18 -16.71
C TYR A 212 1.30 -0.82 -16.93
N TYR A 213 0.13 -0.52 -16.44
CA TYR A 213 -1.06 -1.34 -16.60
C TYR A 213 -2.28 -0.43 -16.80
N GLU A 214 -2.85 -0.40 -18.01
CA GLU A 214 -3.89 0.54 -18.37
C GLU A 214 -3.47 1.99 -18.04
N ASP A 215 -4.26 2.73 -17.26
CA ASP A 215 -3.93 4.10 -16.80
C ASP A 215 -3.11 4.14 -15.50
N ASN A 216 -2.75 2.99 -14.93
CA ASN A 216 -2.02 2.91 -13.66
C ASN A 216 -0.53 2.68 -13.87
N VAL A 217 0.28 3.28 -13.02
CA VAL A 217 1.71 3.09 -12.95
C VAL A 217 2.08 2.60 -11.56
N LEU A 218 2.64 1.39 -11.47
CA LEU A 218 3.16 0.81 -10.23
C LEU A 218 4.68 0.84 -10.26
N GLN A 219 5.30 1.35 -9.19
CA GLN A 219 6.75 1.45 -9.04
C GLN A 219 7.20 0.82 -7.73
N GLY A 220 8.46 0.34 -7.71
CA GLY A 220 9.10 -0.18 -6.51
C GLY A 220 10.48 -0.75 -6.83
N ASN A 221 11.21 -1.22 -5.82
CA ASN A 221 12.59 -1.70 -6.00
C ASN A 221 12.74 -3.22 -5.83
N TYR A 222 11.73 -3.88 -5.34
CA TYR A 222 11.66 -5.33 -5.17
C TYR A 222 10.23 -5.80 -5.20
N GLY A 223 10.00 -6.99 -5.73
CA GLY A 223 8.68 -7.58 -5.69
C GLY A 223 8.55 -8.82 -6.54
N TRP A 224 7.31 -9.30 -6.62
CA TRP A 224 6.95 -10.41 -7.47
C TRP A 224 5.54 -10.26 -8.02
N TYR A 225 5.31 -10.89 -9.16
CA TYR A 225 4.00 -11.04 -9.79
C TYR A 225 3.74 -12.50 -10.10
N ASP A 226 2.64 -13.00 -9.63
CA ASP A 226 2.10 -14.34 -9.91
C ASP A 226 1.04 -14.22 -10.99
N ALA A 227 1.38 -14.56 -12.23
CA ALA A 227 0.48 -14.41 -13.37
C ALA A 227 -0.66 -15.43 -13.36
N LYS A 228 -0.48 -16.59 -12.73
CA LYS A 228 -1.51 -17.63 -12.60
C LYS A 228 -2.63 -17.20 -11.66
N ASN A 229 -2.28 -16.59 -10.53
CA ASN A 229 -3.22 -16.13 -9.51
C ASN A 229 -3.62 -14.68 -9.69
N ASP A 230 -2.90 -13.92 -10.51
CA ASP A 230 -3.07 -12.48 -10.77
C ASP A 230 -2.88 -11.64 -9.49
N VAL A 231 -1.81 -11.97 -8.75
CA VAL A 231 -1.43 -11.35 -7.47
C VAL A 231 -0.08 -10.69 -7.61
N ALA A 232 0.06 -9.48 -7.12
CA ALA A 232 1.31 -8.72 -7.09
C ALA A 232 1.70 -8.31 -5.67
N TYR A 233 3.00 -8.28 -5.42
CA TYR A 233 3.61 -7.73 -4.22
C TYR A 233 4.76 -6.83 -4.63
N VAL A 234 4.81 -5.64 -4.04
CA VAL A 234 5.87 -4.66 -4.27
C VAL A 234 6.39 -4.15 -2.94
N ASP A 235 7.70 -4.01 -2.82
CA ASP A 235 8.40 -3.65 -1.59
C ASP A 235 9.47 -2.59 -1.86
N ARG A 236 9.97 -1.97 -0.78
CA ARG A 236 11.03 -0.96 -0.78
C ARG A 236 10.65 0.31 -1.55
N GLY A 237 9.60 0.94 -1.07
CA GLY A 237 9.09 2.19 -1.64
C GLY A 237 8.12 1.95 -2.79
N ALA A 238 7.02 1.26 -2.50
CA ALA A 238 5.96 1.02 -3.46
C ALA A 238 5.16 2.29 -3.74
N THR A 239 4.94 2.61 -5.01
CA THR A 239 4.10 3.72 -5.44
C THR A 239 3.12 3.23 -6.50
N LEU A 240 1.83 3.48 -6.31
CA LEU A 240 0.78 3.28 -7.30
C LEU A 240 0.17 4.63 -7.63
N SER A 241 0.17 5.01 -8.89
CA SER A 241 -0.37 6.29 -9.33
C SER A 241 -1.18 6.18 -10.62
N ASN A 242 -2.12 7.11 -10.77
CA ASN A 242 -2.81 7.39 -12.04
C ASN A 242 -3.10 8.89 -12.15
N LYS A 243 -3.98 9.30 -13.09
CA LYS A 243 -4.32 10.73 -13.33
C LYS A 243 -5.03 11.42 -12.17
N GLY A 244 -5.65 10.69 -11.25
CA GLY A 244 -6.49 11.24 -10.17
C GLY A 244 -5.97 11.00 -8.76
N TYR A 245 -5.10 10.01 -8.56
CA TYR A 245 -4.57 9.70 -7.22
C TYR A 245 -3.17 9.10 -7.27
N SER A 246 -2.48 9.19 -6.16
CA SER A 246 -1.25 8.45 -5.89
C SER A 246 -1.28 7.83 -4.49
N ILE A 247 -0.72 6.64 -4.37
CA ILE A 247 -0.56 5.91 -3.10
C ILE A 247 0.91 5.53 -2.99
N THR A 248 1.56 5.92 -1.89
CA THR A 248 2.91 5.45 -1.56
C THR A 248 2.90 4.71 -0.24
N SER A 249 3.76 3.72 -0.10
CA SER A 249 3.98 2.96 1.14
C SER A 249 5.30 2.20 1.07
N ASP A 250 5.75 1.63 2.18
CA ASP A 250 6.93 0.77 2.13
C ASP A 250 6.64 -0.50 1.33
N THR A 251 5.46 -1.09 1.51
CA THR A 251 5.03 -2.31 0.82
C THR A 251 3.59 -2.24 0.33
N MET A 252 3.33 -2.83 -0.84
CA MET A 252 1.99 -2.99 -1.40
C MET A 252 1.73 -4.43 -1.82
N PHE A 253 0.51 -4.88 -1.60
CA PHE A 253 -0.02 -6.14 -2.09
C PHE A 253 -1.31 -5.87 -2.87
N TYR A 254 -1.49 -6.56 -3.99
CA TYR A 254 -2.68 -6.44 -4.83
C TYR A 254 -3.12 -7.80 -5.34
N ASP A 255 -4.38 -8.15 -5.10
CA ASP A 255 -5.07 -9.30 -5.67
C ASP A 255 -6.13 -8.80 -6.65
N LYS A 256 -5.85 -8.96 -7.95
CA LYS A 256 -6.71 -8.45 -9.01
C LYS A 256 -8.03 -9.23 -9.11
N LYS A 257 -8.03 -10.54 -8.85
CA LYS A 257 -9.27 -11.37 -8.92
C LYS A 257 -10.24 -10.99 -7.81
N ALA A 258 -9.72 -10.70 -6.63
CA ALA A 258 -10.50 -10.24 -5.49
C ALA A 258 -10.82 -8.74 -5.55
N ASP A 259 -10.16 -7.95 -6.42
CA ASP A 259 -10.13 -6.48 -6.38
C ASP A 259 -9.78 -5.96 -4.98
N TYR A 260 -8.77 -6.58 -4.37
CA TYR A 260 -8.29 -6.28 -3.04
C TYR A 260 -6.88 -5.70 -3.10
N ALA A 261 -6.67 -4.61 -2.38
CA ALA A 261 -5.37 -3.98 -2.24
C ALA A 261 -5.05 -3.72 -0.76
N LYS A 262 -3.76 -3.76 -0.45
CA LYS A 262 -3.23 -3.53 0.89
C LYS A 262 -1.93 -2.76 0.79
N ALA A 263 -1.79 -1.71 1.60
CA ALA A 263 -0.58 -0.91 1.74
C ALA A 263 -0.14 -0.91 3.20
N MET A 264 1.17 -1.05 3.45
CA MET A 264 1.72 -1.22 4.79
C MET A 264 2.95 -0.34 4.98
N SER A 265 3.02 0.29 6.14
CA SER A 265 4.04 1.22 6.62
C SER A 265 4.16 2.48 5.78
N ASN A 266 4.15 3.63 6.44
CA ASN A 266 4.30 4.94 5.83
C ASN A 266 3.31 5.18 4.66
N VAL A 267 2.05 4.82 4.90
CA VAL A 267 1.00 4.98 3.87
C VAL A 267 0.69 6.46 3.69
N PHE A 268 0.81 6.92 2.45
CA PHE A 268 0.47 8.27 2.03
C PHE A 268 -0.40 8.17 0.76
N ILE A 269 -1.62 8.68 0.85
CA ILE A 269 -2.61 8.69 -0.23
C ILE A 269 -2.90 10.14 -0.59
N GLU A 270 -2.70 10.50 -1.84
CA GLU A 270 -3.04 11.81 -2.38
C GLU A 270 -4.15 11.66 -3.42
N ASP A 271 -5.26 12.33 -3.19
CA ASP A 271 -6.38 12.45 -4.13
C ASP A 271 -6.40 13.88 -4.68
N THR A 272 -5.94 14.03 -5.91
CA THR A 272 -5.84 15.35 -6.57
C THR A 272 -7.20 15.85 -7.05
N VAL A 273 -8.17 14.96 -7.29
CA VAL A 273 -9.53 15.30 -7.71
C VAL A 273 -10.31 15.92 -6.56
N ASN A 274 -10.27 15.26 -5.40
CA ASN A 274 -10.98 15.73 -4.21
C ASN A 274 -10.12 16.66 -3.34
N LYS A 275 -8.89 16.97 -3.75
CA LYS A 275 -7.95 17.83 -3.01
C LYS A 275 -7.75 17.35 -1.57
N ALA A 276 -7.48 16.07 -1.39
CA ALA A 276 -7.33 15.45 -0.09
C ALA A 276 -6.04 14.63 0.00
N ILE A 277 -5.45 14.59 1.18
CA ILE A 277 -4.34 13.70 1.52
C ILE A 277 -4.72 12.91 2.77
N VAL A 278 -4.44 11.61 2.76
CA VAL A 278 -4.64 10.73 3.91
C VAL A 278 -3.34 9.98 4.21
N GLU A 279 -2.89 10.07 5.44
CA GLU A 279 -1.69 9.42 5.95
C GLU A 279 -2.05 8.41 7.04
N GLY A 280 -1.27 7.34 7.17
CA GLY A 280 -1.39 6.32 8.20
C GLY A 280 -0.33 5.23 8.04
N ASN A 281 -0.38 4.16 8.82
CA ASN A 281 0.60 3.08 8.71
C ASN A 281 0.05 1.84 8.00
N PHE A 282 -1.24 1.75 7.83
CA PHE A 282 -1.88 0.61 7.22
C PHE A 282 -3.15 1.01 6.48
N ALA A 283 -3.33 0.50 5.26
CA ALA A 283 -4.53 0.72 4.46
C ALA A 283 -4.96 -0.57 3.75
N GLU A 284 -6.26 -0.76 3.65
CA GLU A 284 -6.86 -1.82 2.84
C GLU A 284 -8.03 -1.29 2.01
N MET A 285 -8.21 -1.88 0.84
CA MET A 285 -9.29 -1.56 -0.08
C MET A 285 -9.91 -2.84 -0.66
N TRP A 286 -11.23 -2.92 -0.62
CA TRP A 286 -12.06 -3.91 -1.31
C TRP A 286 -12.92 -3.20 -2.33
N LYS A 287 -12.44 -3.10 -3.56
CA LYS A 287 -13.09 -2.34 -4.62
C LYS A 287 -14.50 -2.87 -4.94
N LYS A 288 -14.68 -4.20 -4.97
CA LYS A 288 -16.00 -4.84 -5.18
C LYS A 288 -17.01 -4.51 -4.10
N LEU A 289 -16.56 -4.21 -2.89
CA LEU A 289 -17.43 -3.83 -1.77
C LEU A 289 -17.59 -2.31 -1.63
N GLY A 290 -16.90 -1.53 -2.46
CA GLY A 290 -16.84 -0.07 -2.34
C GLY A 290 -16.32 0.39 -0.98
N LYS A 291 -15.44 -0.39 -0.34
CA LYS A 291 -14.97 -0.14 1.03
C LYS A 291 -13.46 -0.05 1.07
N SER A 292 -12.95 0.97 1.76
CA SER A 292 -11.53 1.08 2.11
C SER A 292 -11.37 1.68 3.50
N TYR A 293 -10.20 1.49 4.10
CA TYR A 293 -9.85 2.17 5.34
C TYR A 293 -8.34 2.41 5.44
N VAL A 294 -8.02 3.42 6.24
CA VAL A 294 -6.66 3.71 6.70
C VAL A 294 -6.68 3.67 8.22
N THR A 295 -5.68 3.10 8.84
CA THR A 295 -5.57 2.98 10.29
C THR A 295 -4.15 3.21 10.77
N ASP A 296 -4.01 3.35 12.10
CA ASP A 296 -2.77 3.61 12.83
C ASP A 296 -2.22 5.00 12.53
N SER A 297 -2.51 5.92 13.45
CA SER A 297 -2.09 7.33 13.41
C SER A 297 -2.60 8.11 12.20
N VAL A 298 -3.86 7.91 11.84
CA VAL A 298 -4.46 8.54 10.65
C VAL A 298 -4.46 10.06 10.75
N ARG A 299 -4.00 10.73 9.70
CA ARG A 299 -4.18 12.15 9.45
C ARG A 299 -4.80 12.35 8.08
N ALA A 300 -5.98 12.95 8.02
CA ALA A 300 -6.57 13.41 6.78
C ALA A 300 -6.44 14.94 6.68
N ARG A 301 -6.13 15.43 5.49
CA ARG A 301 -6.06 16.85 5.14
C ARG A 301 -6.99 17.10 3.96
N TYR A 302 -7.89 18.02 4.10
CA TYR A 302 -8.76 18.47 3.01
C TYR A 302 -8.46 19.94 2.69
N PHE A 303 -8.04 20.21 1.47
CA PHE A 303 -7.63 21.53 1.01
C PHE A 303 -8.85 22.27 0.45
N ALA A 304 -9.54 23.03 1.33
CA ALA A 304 -10.61 23.94 0.92
C ALA A 304 -10.03 25.25 0.37
N GLU A 305 -10.87 26.08 -0.25
CA GLU A 305 -10.43 27.31 -0.93
C GLU A 305 -9.75 28.33 0.01
N LYS A 306 -10.21 28.42 1.27
CA LYS A 306 -9.73 29.43 2.23
C LYS A 306 -8.74 28.86 3.26
N ASP A 307 -8.87 27.60 3.65
CA ASP A 307 -8.03 26.98 4.69
C ASP A 307 -8.05 25.46 4.59
N THR A 308 -7.15 24.78 5.26
CA THR A 308 -7.06 23.32 5.29
C THR A 308 -7.73 22.77 6.54
N LEU A 309 -8.64 21.81 6.36
CA LEU A 309 -9.20 21.02 7.44
C LEU A 309 -8.28 19.81 7.70
N TYR A 310 -7.82 19.68 8.92
CA TYR A 310 -7.05 18.54 9.44
C TYR A 310 -7.96 17.68 10.31
N LEU A 311 -7.93 16.38 10.10
CA LEU A 311 -8.71 15.41 10.88
C LEU A 311 -7.81 14.25 11.29
N HIS A 312 -7.93 13.85 12.55
CA HIS A 312 -7.32 12.64 13.11
C HIS A 312 -8.40 11.67 13.58
N SER A 313 -8.11 10.39 13.43
CA SER A 313 -8.83 9.28 14.08
C SER A 313 -7.91 8.06 14.18
N ASP A 314 -8.26 7.09 15.01
CA ASP A 314 -7.52 5.81 15.05
C ASP A 314 -7.70 5.05 13.73
N THR A 315 -8.90 5.10 13.14
CA THR A 315 -9.23 4.48 11.85
C THR A 315 -10.21 5.35 11.06
N LEU A 316 -9.94 5.51 9.77
CA LEU A 316 -10.76 6.27 8.84
C LEU A 316 -11.24 5.34 7.71
N PHE A 317 -12.56 5.13 7.63
CA PHE A 317 -13.21 4.35 6.59
C PHE A 317 -13.77 5.24 5.50
N PHE A 318 -13.71 4.75 4.27
CA PHE A 318 -14.35 5.35 3.10
C PHE A 318 -15.27 4.31 2.46
N PHE A 319 -16.47 4.76 2.08
CA PHE A 319 -17.45 3.98 1.37
C PHE A 319 -17.79 4.68 0.06
N MET A 320 -17.81 3.90 -1.02
CA MET A 320 -18.11 4.36 -2.37
C MET A 320 -19.26 3.54 -2.94
N ASP A 321 -20.11 4.17 -3.66
CA ASP A 321 -21.10 3.47 -4.50
C ASP A 321 -20.37 2.67 -5.59
N THR A 322 -20.61 1.38 -5.64
CA THR A 322 -19.88 0.46 -6.53
C THR A 322 -20.27 0.61 -8.01
N ALA A 323 -21.45 1.14 -8.30
CA ALA A 323 -21.94 1.35 -9.67
C ALA A 323 -21.43 2.67 -10.24
N THR A 324 -21.48 3.75 -9.46
CA THR A 324 -21.11 5.10 -9.92
C THR A 324 -19.67 5.49 -9.59
N GLN A 325 -18.98 4.72 -8.71
CA GLN A 325 -17.64 5.00 -8.17
C GLN A 325 -17.55 6.36 -7.45
N LYS A 326 -18.67 6.90 -6.96
CA LYS A 326 -18.71 8.15 -6.20
C LYS A 326 -18.61 7.88 -4.71
N ALA A 327 -17.98 8.81 -3.98
CA ALA A 327 -17.93 8.77 -2.53
C ALA A 327 -19.35 8.88 -1.96
N GLU A 328 -19.71 7.98 -1.05
CA GLU A 328 -21.01 7.92 -0.38
C GLU A 328 -20.91 8.38 1.08
N ARG A 329 -19.90 7.87 1.79
CA ARG A 329 -19.75 8.10 3.22
C ARG A 329 -18.30 7.97 3.67
N MET A 330 -17.91 8.80 4.61
CA MET A 330 -16.67 8.71 5.37
C MET A 330 -17.02 8.48 6.86
N LEU A 331 -16.25 7.62 7.54
CA LEU A 331 -16.48 7.29 8.94
C LEU A 331 -15.17 7.26 9.71
N ALA A 332 -14.98 8.17 10.64
CA ALA A 332 -13.84 8.25 11.54
C ALA A 332 -14.17 7.60 12.89
N TYR A 333 -13.37 6.67 13.36
CA TYR A 333 -13.36 5.95 14.65
C TYR A 333 -11.94 5.90 15.18
N TYR A 334 -11.72 5.96 16.36
CA TYR A 334 -11.97 6.57 17.64
C TYR A 334 -11.07 7.80 17.79
N ASN A 335 -11.09 8.49 18.94
CA ASN A 335 -10.24 9.65 19.22
C ASN A 335 -10.29 10.73 18.14
N VAL A 336 -11.47 10.95 17.55
CA VAL A 336 -11.64 11.92 16.48
C VAL A 336 -11.37 13.32 16.97
N ARG A 337 -10.46 14.02 16.30
CA ARG A 337 -10.16 15.44 16.48
C ARG A 337 -10.00 16.08 15.12
N PHE A 338 -10.50 17.31 15.01
CA PHE A 338 -10.28 18.09 13.79
C PHE A 338 -9.88 19.54 14.13
N PHE A 339 -9.16 20.12 13.21
CA PHE A 339 -8.66 21.49 13.31
C PHE A 339 -8.79 22.20 11.97
N ARG A 340 -9.42 23.36 11.98
CA ARG A 340 -9.34 24.43 11.01
C ARG A 340 -9.29 25.74 11.82
N LYS A 341 -8.74 26.83 11.30
CA LYS A 341 -8.54 28.07 12.08
C LYS A 341 -9.81 28.59 12.74
N ASP A 342 -10.94 28.55 12.02
CA ASP A 342 -12.24 29.06 12.44
C ASP A 342 -13.06 28.04 13.24
N ILE A 343 -12.76 26.75 13.16
CA ILE A 343 -13.50 25.70 13.86
C ILE A 343 -12.59 24.55 14.25
N GLN A 344 -12.75 24.06 15.47
CA GLN A 344 -12.09 22.87 16.00
C GLN A 344 -13.13 21.97 16.65
N GLY A 345 -12.81 20.70 16.80
CA GLY A 345 -13.71 19.79 17.49
C GLY A 345 -13.12 18.46 17.86
N LYS A 346 -13.83 17.76 18.72
CA LYS A 346 -13.52 16.38 19.14
C LYS A 346 -14.80 15.56 19.30
N CYS A 347 -14.69 14.26 19.10
CA CYS A 347 -15.70 13.27 19.45
C CYS A 347 -15.09 11.88 19.46
N ASP A 348 -15.86 10.86 19.81
CA ASP A 348 -15.42 9.46 19.68
C ASP A 348 -15.57 8.95 18.24
N SER A 349 -16.66 9.32 17.57
CA SER A 349 -16.90 8.96 16.18
C SER A 349 -17.56 10.08 15.37
N LEU A 350 -17.14 10.21 14.11
CA LEU A 350 -17.67 11.15 13.14
C LEU A 350 -18.06 10.41 11.87
N ASN A 351 -19.28 10.61 11.41
CA ASN A 351 -19.83 10.01 10.20
C ASN A 351 -20.27 11.11 9.24
N TYR A 352 -19.59 11.25 8.10
CA TYR A 352 -19.91 12.22 7.07
C TYR A 352 -20.64 11.54 5.91
N TYR A 353 -21.85 11.98 5.62
CA TYR A 353 -22.65 11.54 4.49
C TYR A 353 -22.53 12.55 3.36
N VAL A 354 -21.97 12.12 2.24
CA VAL A 354 -21.66 13.02 1.11
C VAL A 354 -22.93 13.57 0.47
N ASN A 355 -23.92 12.71 0.23
CA ASN A 355 -25.19 13.11 -0.42
C ASN A 355 -26.00 14.11 0.40
N ASP A 356 -25.97 13.97 1.71
CA ASP A 356 -26.72 14.85 2.64
C ASP A 356 -25.87 16.07 3.05
N SER A 357 -24.60 16.11 2.68
CA SER A 357 -23.62 17.09 3.16
C SER A 357 -23.66 17.25 4.68
N CYS A 358 -23.82 16.13 5.41
CA CYS A 358 -24.06 16.12 6.84
C CYS A 358 -23.00 15.32 7.60
N ALA A 359 -22.32 15.96 8.55
CA ALA A 359 -21.40 15.32 9.49
C ALA A 359 -22.11 15.07 10.83
N LYS A 360 -22.10 13.81 11.30
CA LYS A 360 -22.73 13.39 12.55
C LYS A 360 -21.65 12.99 13.56
N MET A 361 -21.51 13.79 14.61
CA MET A 361 -20.58 13.54 15.72
C MET A 361 -21.32 12.84 16.87
N ARG A 362 -20.69 11.83 17.48
CA ARG A 362 -21.29 11.00 18.54
C ARG A 362 -20.32 10.77 19.68
N ARG A 363 -20.85 10.57 20.88
CA ARG A 363 -20.15 10.31 22.14
C ARG A 363 -19.21 11.47 22.51
N ASP A 364 -19.70 12.31 23.41
CA ASP A 364 -19.03 13.50 23.92
C ASP A 364 -18.51 14.45 22.84
N PRO A 365 -19.34 14.80 21.84
CA PRO A 365 -18.93 15.73 20.82
C PRO A 365 -18.81 17.15 21.39
N ILE A 366 -17.74 17.84 21.02
CA ILE A 366 -17.51 19.24 21.31
C ILE A 366 -17.06 19.93 20.03
N ILE A 367 -17.62 21.10 19.78
CA ILE A 367 -17.18 22.03 18.74
C ILE A 367 -16.75 23.33 19.39
N TRP A 368 -15.67 23.90 18.94
CA TRP A 368 -15.24 25.26 19.28
C TRP A 368 -15.22 26.08 17.99
N ALA A 369 -15.92 27.21 18.03
CA ALA A 369 -15.94 28.20 16.97
C ALA A 369 -15.70 29.58 17.61
N GLU A 370 -14.62 30.24 17.20
CA GLU A 370 -14.16 31.48 17.83
C GLU A 370 -14.06 31.37 19.36
N ASN A 371 -14.85 32.15 20.11
CA ASN A 371 -14.91 32.14 21.57
C ASN A 371 -16.09 31.31 22.12
N SER A 372 -16.73 30.50 21.27
CA SER A 372 -17.90 29.69 21.63
C SER A 372 -17.55 28.20 21.69
N GLN A 373 -18.17 27.48 22.63
CA GLN A 373 -18.11 26.03 22.79
C GLN A 373 -19.53 25.46 22.67
N LEU A 374 -19.72 24.50 21.77
CA LEU A 374 -21.00 23.84 21.52
C LEU A 374 -20.91 22.38 21.95
N ARG A 375 -21.84 21.91 22.75
CA ARG A 375 -21.92 20.55 23.28
C ARG A 375 -23.31 19.95 23.14
N GLY A 376 -23.40 18.64 23.20
CA GLY A 376 -24.63 17.85 23.25
C GLY A 376 -24.27 16.38 23.31
N ASP A 377 -25.25 15.49 23.56
CA ASP A 377 -24.99 14.07 23.48
C ASP A 377 -24.69 13.64 22.03
N SER A 378 -25.20 14.40 21.08
CA SER A 378 -24.99 14.26 19.65
C SER A 378 -24.95 15.64 18.98
N ILE A 379 -24.07 15.79 17.98
CA ILE A 379 -24.01 16.98 17.14
C ILE A 379 -24.11 16.56 15.67
N ASN A 380 -25.02 17.21 14.92
CA ASN A 380 -25.04 17.09 13.46
C ASN A 380 -24.70 18.44 12.84
N ILE A 381 -23.77 18.44 11.90
CA ILE A 381 -23.33 19.64 11.16
C ILE A 381 -23.81 19.48 9.72
N VAL A 382 -24.62 20.42 9.25
CA VAL A 382 -25.01 20.50 7.84
C VAL A 382 -24.11 21.51 7.15
N ILE A 383 -23.60 21.13 5.99
CA ILE A 383 -22.69 21.93 5.18
C ILE A 383 -23.44 22.36 3.92
N ALA A 384 -23.52 23.64 3.65
CA ALA A 384 -24.05 24.19 2.41
C ALA A 384 -23.05 25.19 1.81
N ASN A 385 -22.91 25.21 0.50
CA ASN A 385 -21.99 26.11 -0.20
C ASN A 385 -20.54 26.06 0.34
N LYS A 386 -20.07 24.88 0.75
CA LYS A 386 -18.74 24.65 1.36
C LYS A 386 -18.50 25.33 2.71
N SER A 387 -19.55 25.82 3.36
CA SER A 387 -19.53 26.45 4.68
C SER A 387 -20.48 25.74 5.62
N ILE A 388 -20.29 25.90 6.92
CA ILE A 388 -21.27 25.44 7.91
C ILE A 388 -22.52 26.26 7.74
N ASP A 389 -23.68 25.58 7.62
CA ASP A 389 -25.00 26.19 7.52
C ASP A 389 -25.74 26.06 8.86
N THR A 390 -25.81 24.82 9.35
CA THR A 390 -26.61 24.53 10.55
C THR A 390 -25.90 23.51 11.42
N VAL A 391 -25.94 23.72 12.74
CA VAL A 391 -25.48 22.77 13.75
C VAL A 391 -26.64 22.39 14.65
N LEU A 392 -27.03 21.11 14.65
CA LEU A 392 -28.07 20.57 15.51
C LEU A 392 -27.43 19.88 16.72
N LEU A 393 -27.77 20.33 17.92
CA LEU A 393 -27.31 19.80 19.21
C LEU A 393 -28.48 19.09 19.89
N TYR A 394 -28.37 17.78 20.14
CA TYR A 394 -29.46 17.00 20.74
C TYR A 394 -29.03 15.63 21.29
N PRO A 395 -29.68 15.09 22.31
CA PRO A 395 -30.31 15.89 23.34
C PRO A 395 -29.25 16.67 24.13
N ASN A 396 -29.74 17.49 25.08
CA ASN A 396 -28.89 18.25 26.01
C ASN A 396 -27.93 19.24 25.32
N GLY A 397 -28.46 20.03 24.38
CA GLY A 397 -27.69 21.09 23.72
C GLY A 397 -27.21 22.13 24.75
N PHE A 398 -25.93 22.53 24.65
CA PHE A 398 -25.34 23.56 25.48
C PHE A 398 -24.35 24.38 24.67
N ILE A 399 -24.59 25.66 24.54
CA ILE A 399 -23.71 26.65 23.94
C ILE A 399 -23.17 27.54 25.05
N ILE A 400 -21.86 27.67 25.12
CA ILE A 400 -21.18 28.55 26.06
C ILE A 400 -20.31 29.48 25.24
N GLN A 401 -20.46 30.78 25.45
CA GLN A 401 -19.64 31.81 24.82
C GLN A 401 -18.90 32.58 25.89
N LYS A 402 -17.58 32.63 25.77
CA LYS A 402 -16.78 33.45 26.68
C LYS A 402 -16.98 34.92 26.38
N ASP A 403 -17.40 35.71 27.36
CA ASP A 403 -17.54 37.14 27.21
C ASP A 403 -16.16 37.82 27.04
N THR A 404 -16.11 38.94 26.38
CA THR A 404 -14.87 39.64 26.03
C THR A 404 -14.16 40.25 27.25
N ILE A 405 -14.91 40.57 28.31
CA ILE A 405 -14.38 41.20 29.52
C ILE A 405 -14.33 40.18 30.66
N GLU A 406 -15.46 39.60 31.03
CA GLU A 406 -15.57 38.62 32.11
C GLU A 406 -16.85 37.78 32.01
N GLY A 407 -16.79 36.51 32.41
CA GLY A 407 -17.94 35.62 32.49
C GLY A 407 -18.24 34.83 31.22
N PHE A 408 -19.41 34.21 31.19
CA PHE A 408 -19.82 33.32 30.13
C PHE A 408 -21.31 33.49 29.81
N ASN A 409 -21.63 33.80 28.58
CA ASN A 409 -22.97 33.67 28.06
C ASN A 409 -23.30 32.21 27.85
N GLN A 410 -24.47 31.75 28.25
CA GLN A 410 -24.84 30.35 28.26
C GLN A 410 -26.27 30.20 27.71
N ILE A 411 -26.44 29.20 26.85
CA ILE A 411 -27.72 28.79 26.29
C ILE A 411 -27.79 27.27 26.44
N LYS A 412 -28.84 26.78 27.09
CA LYS A 412 -29.03 25.34 27.33
C LYS A 412 -30.46 24.94 27.04
N GLY A 413 -30.63 23.79 26.37
CA GLY A 413 -31.95 23.25 26.10
C GLY A 413 -31.92 21.78 25.64
N LYS A 414 -33.11 21.25 25.36
CA LYS A 414 -33.23 19.84 24.94
C LYS A 414 -32.78 19.64 23.50
N VAL A 415 -33.20 20.50 22.60
CA VAL A 415 -32.86 20.49 21.18
C VAL A 415 -32.52 21.89 20.73
N MET A 416 -31.34 22.10 20.24
CA MET A 416 -30.90 23.42 19.78
C MET A 416 -30.45 23.34 18.32
N ILE A 417 -30.88 24.34 17.56
CA ILE A 417 -30.44 24.52 16.16
C ILE A 417 -29.70 25.87 16.10
N ALA A 418 -28.41 25.78 15.89
CA ALA A 418 -27.53 26.92 15.68
C ALA A 418 -27.33 27.15 14.17
N TYR A 419 -27.70 28.30 13.68
CA TYR A 419 -27.59 28.71 12.29
C TYR A 419 -26.35 29.58 12.09
N PHE A 420 -25.61 29.30 11.06
CA PHE A 420 -24.38 30.01 10.74
C PHE A 420 -24.50 30.77 9.43
N LYS A 421 -23.89 31.94 9.39
CA LYS A 421 -23.73 32.74 8.20
C LYS A 421 -22.25 33.13 8.08
N ASP A 422 -21.62 32.82 6.94
CA ASP A 422 -20.19 33.06 6.69
C ASP A 422 -19.26 32.44 7.76
N ASN A 423 -19.65 31.29 8.33
CA ASN A 423 -19.04 30.56 9.46
C ASN A 423 -19.14 31.28 10.83
N GLU A 424 -19.88 32.35 10.94
CA GLU A 424 -20.20 33.00 12.21
C GLU A 424 -21.59 32.58 12.69
N LEU A 425 -21.77 32.44 14.00
CA LEU A 425 -23.05 32.09 14.61
C LEU A 425 -24.04 33.26 14.45
N ASP A 426 -25.10 33.02 13.69
CA ASP A 426 -26.10 34.03 13.34
C ASP A 426 -27.31 34.03 14.30
N HIS A 427 -27.90 32.85 14.53
CA HIS A 427 -28.93 32.72 15.55
C HIS A 427 -29.07 31.29 16.05
N VAL A 428 -29.71 31.17 17.23
CA VAL A 428 -29.96 29.88 17.89
C VAL A 428 -31.44 29.76 18.18
N TYR A 429 -32.07 28.70 17.67
CA TYR A 429 -33.39 28.28 18.09
C TYR A 429 -33.24 27.12 19.08
N ASP A 430 -33.82 27.33 20.30
CA ASP A 430 -33.78 26.36 21.38
C ASP A 430 -35.19 25.89 21.71
N ASP A 431 -35.42 24.58 21.73
CA ASP A 431 -36.71 23.96 22.00
C ASP A 431 -36.61 22.90 23.11
N GLY A 432 -37.46 23.08 24.10
CA GLY A 432 -37.60 22.21 25.26
C GLY A 432 -36.68 22.59 26.43
N ASN A 433 -37.27 23.25 27.42
CA ASN A 433 -36.58 23.72 28.64
C ASN A 433 -35.41 24.63 28.34
N ALA A 434 -35.65 25.66 27.55
CA ALA A 434 -34.65 26.64 27.19
C ALA A 434 -34.26 27.48 28.41
N GLU A 435 -32.98 27.52 28.73
CA GLU A 435 -32.37 28.26 29.83
C GLU A 435 -31.23 29.12 29.31
N THR A 436 -31.13 30.39 29.79
CA THR A 436 -30.00 31.25 29.45
C THR A 436 -29.43 31.95 30.67
N VAL A 437 -28.12 32.20 30.63
CA VAL A 437 -27.43 33.21 31.44
C VAL A 437 -26.70 34.13 30.48
N TYR A 438 -27.05 35.42 30.52
CA TYR A 438 -26.50 36.41 29.61
C TYR A 438 -25.96 37.62 30.35
N TRP A 439 -24.70 37.97 30.10
CA TRP A 439 -23.99 39.11 30.67
C TRP A 439 -24.29 40.37 29.83
N LEU A 440 -25.24 41.15 30.27
CA LEU A 440 -25.74 42.31 29.56
C LEU A 440 -24.83 43.51 29.78
N ARG A 441 -24.38 44.15 28.69
CA ARG A 441 -23.50 45.31 28.70
C ARG A 441 -24.06 46.46 27.87
N GLU A 442 -23.63 47.67 28.21
CA GLU A 442 -23.78 48.84 27.38
C GLU A 442 -22.78 48.84 26.21
N GLU A 443 -22.95 49.74 25.25
CA GLU A 443 -22.02 49.86 24.11
C GLU A 443 -20.57 50.21 24.54
N ASP A 444 -20.39 50.89 25.66
CA ASP A 444 -19.07 51.22 26.23
C ASP A 444 -18.44 50.05 27.00
N GLY A 445 -19.11 48.90 27.10
CA GLY A 445 -18.65 47.69 27.80
C GLY A 445 -19.00 47.67 29.28
N SER A 446 -19.66 48.73 29.84
CA SER A 446 -20.09 48.75 31.24
C SER A 446 -21.17 47.71 31.51
N MET A 447 -21.15 47.09 32.71
CA MET A 447 -22.05 46.03 33.08
C MET A 447 -23.41 46.61 33.45
N ILE A 448 -24.48 46.18 32.76
CA ILE A 448 -25.86 46.45 33.14
C ILE A 448 -26.32 45.44 34.19
N GLY A 449 -25.99 44.16 33.99
CA GLY A 449 -26.37 43.08 34.88
C GLY A 449 -26.31 41.72 34.19
N ILE A 450 -26.67 40.66 34.95
CA ILE A 450 -26.72 39.32 34.46
C ILE A 450 -28.18 38.88 34.35
N ASN A 451 -28.60 38.60 33.12
CA ASN A 451 -29.96 38.11 32.84
C ASN A 451 -29.96 36.58 32.96
N VAL A 452 -30.87 36.07 33.81
CA VAL A 452 -31.12 34.62 33.93
C VAL A 452 -32.56 34.39 33.50
N SER A 453 -32.75 33.56 32.47
CA SER A 453 -34.09 33.31 31.96
C SER A 453 -34.34 31.82 31.66
N GLN A 454 -35.60 31.43 31.78
CA GLN A 454 -36.11 30.09 31.46
C GLN A 454 -37.41 30.23 30.65
N SER A 455 -37.58 29.42 29.63
CA SER A 455 -38.77 29.39 28.79
C SER A 455 -38.97 27.98 28.21
N VAL A 456 -40.11 27.74 27.59
CA VAL A 456 -40.33 26.47 26.85
C VAL A 456 -39.48 26.42 25.61
N ALA A 457 -39.34 27.54 24.88
CA ALA A 457 -38.47 27.69 23.73
C ALA A 457 -37.97 29.12 23.59
N MET A 458 -36.84 29.32 22.91
CA MET A 458 -36.24 30.64 22.66
C MET A 458 -35.72 30.74 21.23
N ASP A 459 -35.77 31.95 20.67
CA ASP A 459 -35.08 32.33 19.43
C ASP A 459 -34.13 33.48 19.76
N ILE A 460 -32.84 33.24 19.62
CA ILE A 460 -31.76 34.12 20.06
C ILE A 460 -31.00 34.60 18.84
N LYS A 461 -31.06 35.89 18.52
CA LYS A 461 -30.32 36.50 17.41
C LYS A 461 -28.97 36.99 17.91
N ILE A 462 -27.92 36.68 17.15
CA ILE A 462 -26.54 37.03 17.47
C ILE A 462 -25.96 37.85 16.31
N GLU A 463 -25.34 38.98 16.62
CA GLU A 463 -24.60 39.81 15.64
C GLU A 463 -23.26 40.21 16.24
N LYS A 464 -22.18 40.11 15.48
CA LYS A 464 -20.82 40.44 15.96
C LYS A 464 -20.49 39.78 17.29
N ASN A 465 -20.84 38.52 17.44
CA ASN A 465 -20.65 37.72 18.66
C ASN A 465 -21.39 38.27 19.92
N GLN A 466 -22.42 39.10 19.76
CA GLN A 466 -23.26 39.62 20.84
C GLN A 466 -24.71 39.25 20.61
N ILE A 467 -25.42 38.89 21.68
CA ILE A 467 -26.85 38.67 21.63
C ILE A 467 -27.56 40.02 21.46
N VAL A 468 -28.24 40.21 20.33
CA VAL A 468 -28.95 41.45 20.03
C VAL A 468 -30.45 41.34 20.27
N ARG A 469 -30.98 40.11 20.33
CA ARG A 469 -32.41 39.87 20.58
C ARG A 469 -32.64 38.46 21.11
N ILE A 470 -33.48 38.35 22.15
CA ILE A 470 -34.05 37.08 22.61
C ILE A 470 -35.56 37.17 22.51
N LYS A 471 -36.18 36.19 21.83
CA LYS A 471 -37.63 36.02 21.78
C LYS A 471 -37.99 34.75 22.52
N TYR A 472 -38.78 34.89 23.54
CA TYR A 472 -39.25 33.81 24.40
C TYR A 472 -40.60 33.28 23.92
N PHE A 473 -40.82 31.96 24.02
CA PHE A 473 -42.07 31.30 23.65
C PHE A 473 -42.60 30.51 24.83
N LYS A 474 -43.80 30.90 25.33
CA LYS A 474 -44.56 30.29 26.43
C LYS A 474 -43.83 30.28 27.79
N LYS A 475 -44.58 30.57 28.89
CA LYS A 475 -44.15 30.47 30.29
C LYS A 475 -42.70 30.92 30.54
N THR A 476 -42.46 32.21 30.46
CA THR A 476 -41.14 32.79 30.66
C THR A 476 -40.96 33.25 32.09
N ASN A 477 -39.85 32.81 32.73
CA ASN A 477 -39.32 33.41 33.95
C ASN A 477 -38.03 34.11 33.58
N GLU A 478 -37.91 35.38 33.89
CA GLU A 478 -36.75 36.20 33.59
C GLU A 478 -36.43 37.09 34.78
N THR A 479 -35.14 37.16 35.12
CA THR A 479 -34.66 38.03 36.20
C THR A 479 -33.33 38.64 35.81
N LEU A 480 -33.26 39.97 35.88
CA LEU A 480 -32.02 40.72 35.72
C LEU A 480 -31.41 40.99 37.09
N TYR A 481 -30.23 40.44 37.34
CA TYR A 481 -29.50 40.61 38.58
C TYR A 481 -28.40 41.66 38.39
N PRO A 482 -28.33 42.71 39.23
CA PRO A 482 -27.09 43.46 39.39
C PRO A 482 -25.97 42.50 39.81
N LYS A 483 -24.77 42.62 39.23
CA LYS A 483 -23.67 41.68 39.49
C LYS A 483 -23.39 41.49 40.99
N GLU A 484 -23.40 42.57 41.76
CA GLU A 484 -23.10 42.56 43.19
C GLU A 484 -24.18 41.88 44.04
N LYS A 485 -25.39 41.68 43.48
CA LYS A 485 -26.49 41.00 44.16
C LYS A 485 -26.65 39.53 43.75
N MET A 486 -25.87 39.07 42.81
CA MET A 486 -25.90 37.67 42.36
C MET A 486 -25.23 36.77 43.38
N LYS A 487 -25.89 35.70 43.82
CA LYS A 487 -25.27 34.71 44.71
C LYS A 487 -24.25 33.87 43.91
N PRO A 488 -23.10 33.56 44.51
CA PRO A 488 -22.07 32.69 43.87
C PRO A 488 -22.68 31.38 43.35
N GLY A 489 -22.39 31.06 42.09
CA GLY A 489 -22.86 29.86 41.40
C GLY A 489 -24.15 30.05 40.59
N MET A 490 -24.91 31.15 40.80
CA MET A 490 -26.11 31.47 39.98
C MET A 490 -25.74 31.95 38.57
N GLU A 491 -24.50 32.35 38.37
CA GLU A 491 -23.94 32.76 37.09
C GLU A 491 -23.66 31.57 36.14
N PHE A 492 -23.86 30.33 36.62
CA PHE A 492 -23.67 29.14 35.82
C PHE A 492 -24.94 28.29 35.78
N LEU A 493 -25.32 27.86 34.58
CA LEU A 493 -26.36 26.85 34.40
C LEU A 493 -25.84 25.48 34.87
N LYS A 494 -26.76 24.61 35.24
CA LYS A 494 -26.43 23.24 35.63
C LYS A 494 -25.67 22.55 34.51
N ASP A 495 -24.59 21.79 34.84
CA ASP A 495 -23.71 21.09 33.94
C ASP A 495 -22.80 22.02 33.10
N PHE A 496 -22.57 23.25 33.57
CA PHE A 496 -21.62 24.17 32.98
C PHE A 496 -20.21 23.59 33.08
N GLU A 497 -19.51 23.50 31.96
CA GLU A 497 -18.10 23.11 31.86
C GLU A 497 -17.45 23.84 30.69
N TRP A 498 -16.43 24.64 30.93
CA TRP A 498 -15.61 25.25 29.91
C TRP A 498 -14.38 24.39 29.67
N LEU A 499 -14.31 23.71 28.52
CA LEU A 499 -13.36 22.64 28.19
C LEU A 499 -12.31 23.09 27.14
N ASP A 500 -11.88 24.35 27.21
CA ASP A 500 -10.92 24.93 26.25
C ASP A 500 -9.56 24.20 26.25
N GLU A 501 -9.19 23.59 27.37
CA GLU A 501 -7.99 22.76 27.47
C GLU A 501 -8.01 21.51 26.57
N LEU A 502 -9.19 21.08 26.11
CA LEU A 502 -9.37 19.96 25.18
C LEU A 502 -9.37 20.42 23.73
N ARG A 503 -9.44 21.73 23.47
CA ARG A 503 -9.50 22.34 22.15
C ARG A 503 -8.18 22.11 21.41
N PRO A 504 -8.17 21.57 20.18
CA PRO A 504 -6.98 21.54 19.34
C PRO A 504 -6.51 22.96 19.02
N VAL A 505 -5.25 23.27 19.29
CA VAL A 505 -4.67 24.61 19.11
C VAL A 505 -3.91 24.78 17.80
N ASP A 506 -3.46 23.69 17.20
CA ASP A 506 -2.75 23.68 15.91
C ASP A 506 -2.99 22.36 15.14
N PRO A 507 -2.57 22.25 13.86
CA PRO A 507 -2.75 21.06 13.04
C PRO A 507 -2.12 19.77 13.57
N ASN A 508 -1.14 19.83 14.47
CA ASN A 508 -0.48 18.64 15.04
C ASN A 508 -1.14 18.23 16.37
N ASP A 509 -1.82 19.15 17.01
CA ASP A 509 -2.51 18.89 18.27
C ASP A 509 -3.72 17.94 18.14
N ILE A 510 -4.16 17.66 16.92
CA ILE A 510 -5.17 16.63 16.64
C ILE A 510 -4.72 15.22 17.09
N PHE A 511 -3.42 14.97 17.25
CA PHE A 511 -2.89 13.70 17.74
C PHE A 511 -2.84 13.57 19.27
N ARG A 512 -3.27 14.58 20.01
CA ARG A 512 -3.28 14.57 21.47
C ARG A 512 -4.12 13.40 21.97
N LYS A 513 -3.47 12.44 22.64
CA LYS A 513 -4.18 11.30 23.28
C LYS A 513 -5.00 11.80 24.46
N ALA A 514 -6.24 11.31 24.58
CA ALA A 514 -7.03 11.54 25.78
C ALA A 514 -6.25 11.06 27.02
N LYS A 515 -6.12 11.88 28.07
CA LYS A 515 -5.58 11.44 29.35
C LYS A 515 -6.48 10.31 29.84
N LYS A 516 -5.94 9.10 30.04
CA LYS A 516 -6.66 8.00 30.69
C LYS A 516 -7.04 8.46 32.09
N THR A 517 -8.31 8.71 32.33
CA THR A 517 -8.82 8.88 33.69
C THR A 517 -8.69 7.54 34.43
N GLU A 518 -8.20 7.55 35.66
CA GLU A 518 -7.94 6.35 36.49
C GLU A 518 -9.19 5.46 36.70
N GLN A 519 -10.39 5.93 36.36
CA GLN A 519 -11.63 5.16 36.44
C GLN A 519 -11.76 4.02 35.41
N ASP A 520 -11.03 4.05 34.29
CA ASP A 520 -11.08 2.97 33.28
C ASP A 520 -10.18 1.78 33.62
N SER A 521 -9.21 1.95 34.52
CA SER A 521 -8.35 0.85 34.98
C SER A 521 -9.07 -0.17 35.87
N GLY A 522 -10.21 0.21 36.45
CA GLY A 522 -11.03 -0.67 37.32
C GLY A 522 -11.94 -1.64 36.58
N LYS A 523 -12.36 -1.32 35.36
CA LYS A 523 -13.29 -2.16 34.59
C LYS A 523 -12.58 -3.29 33.81
N SER A 524 -11.32 -3.10 33.42
CA SER A 524 -10.55 -4.13 32.69
C SER A 524 -10.11 -5.30 33.59
N ARG A 525 -9.88 -5.08 34.91
CA ARG A 525 -9.50 -6.14 35.85
C ARG A 525 -10.64 -7.07 36.28
N ARG A 526 -11.92 -6.71 36.05
CA ARG A 526 -13.07 -7.57 36.39
C ARG A 526 -13.51 -8.54 35.30
N ARG A 527 -13.07 -8.37 34.03
CA ARG A 527 -13.37 -9.30 32.93
C ARG A 527 -12.38 -10.45 32.76
N GLY A 528 -11.22 -10.44 33.45
CA GLY A 528 -10.19 -11.49 33.40
C GLY A 528 -10.33 -12.60 34.45
N ARG A 529 -11.41 -12.64 35.26
CA ARG A 529 -11.59 -13.64 36.35
C ARG A 529 -12.85 -14.50 36.23
N ARG A 530 -13.40 -14.65 35.04
CA ARG A 530 -14.45 -15.65 34.75
C ARG A 530 -14.18 -16.27 33.39
N LYS A 531 -13.25 -17.21 33.36
CA LYS A 531 -13.24 -18.39 32.48
C LYS A 531 -12.40 -19.47 33.15
#